data_760be77e8bc8c110e80e78515ae8696d
#
_entry.id   760be77e8bc8c110e80e78515ae8696d
#
_cell.length_a   1.000
_cell.length_b   1.000
_cell.length_c   1.000
_cell.angle_alpha   90.00
_cell.angle_beta   90.00
_cell.angle_gamma   90.00
#
_symmetry.space_group_name_H-M   'P 1'
#
loop_
_entity.id
_entity.type
_entity.pdbx_description
1 polymer ?
#
loop_
_entity_poly.entity_id
_entity_poly.type
_entity_poly.pdbx_seq_one_letter_code
_entity_poly.pdbx_strand_id
1 'polypeptide(L)'
;QEMGWVEPVVLDNDQTGVNITNAQNSPYALKIWEDDYQFSRYFLVENRQKTGYDSELPGDGLMVYHIDENKRWGVNRWSSGLVNDDHNHKLVDVEAADGAADMDNGINRGDVGDTFPGSSGNYNFSNTTNPNSNRYGGVETDVKILNISSSQGSMTADINIEPKKGMPIVYDPTGISGYGWGYSTPADSWAGVLFTYPSTELNNGYLTEVDLGFKSDGNSFTLYVYESFDGFTP
;
A
#
# COMPACT_ATOMS: atom_id res chain seq x y z
N GLN A 1 -4.49 -10.60 7.85
CA GLN A 1 -4.78 -10.60 6.41
C GLN A 1 -4.43 -11.95 5.78
N GLU A 2 -3.18 -12.43 5.83
CA GLU A 2 -2.77 -13.70 5.22
C GLU A 2 -3.46 -14.94 5.80
N MET A 3 -3.77 -14.89 7.08
CA MET A 3 -4.50 -15.95 7.76
C MET A 3 -6.02 -15.89 7.52
N GLY A 4 -6.51 -14.86 6.85
CA GLY A 4 -7.93 -14.64 6.60
C GLY A 4 -8.76 -14.26 7.83
N TRP A 5 -8.11 -13.89 8.94
CA TRP A 5 -8.84 -13.51 10.17
C TRP A 5 -9.41 -12.09 10.12
N VAL A 6 -8.76 -11.22 9.37
CA VAL A 6 -9.18 -9.84 9.15
C VAL A 6 -9.07 -9.53 7.66
N GLU A 7 -10.14 -9.01 7.09
CA GLU A 7 -10.12 -8.38 5.78
C GLU A 7 -10.06 -6.87 5.99
N PRO A 8 -8.95 -6.20 5.68
CA PRO A 8 -8.82 -4.77 5.91
C PRO A 8 -9.77 -3.98 5.02
N VAL A 9 -10.30 -2.90 5.55
CA VAL A 9 -11.02 -1.89 4.75
C VAL A 9 -9.98 -1.11 3.94
N VAL A 10 -10.06 -1.22 2.63
CA VAL A 10 -9.17 -0.48 1.72
C VAL A 10 -9.70 0.93 1.56
N LEU A 11 -8.82 1.92 1.75
CA LEU A 11 -9.11 3.32 1.46
C LEU A 11 -8.32 3.75 0.22
N ASP A 12 -9.02 4.36 -0.72
CA ASP A 12 -8.53 4.81 -2.03
C ASP A 12 -8.83 6.28 -2.32
N ASN A 13 -9.44 6.98 -1.37
CA ASN A 13 -9.77 8.40 -1.48
C ASN A 13 -9.74 9.08 -0.11
N ASP A 14 -9.76 10.41 -0.12
CA ASP A 14 -9.81 11.22 1.08
C ASP A 14 -11.07 10.95 1.89
N GLN A 15 -10.91 10.75 3.17
CA GLN A 15 -12.01 10.59 4.12
C GLN A 15 -11.73 11.34 5.42
N THR A 16 -12.74 12.01 5.94
CA THR A 16 -12.66 12.76 7.20
C THR A 16 -13.38 12.02 8.31
N GLY A 17 -12.79 11.97 9.50
CA GLY A 17 -13.39 11.37 10.67
C GLY A 17 -13.63 9.86 10.55
N VAL A 18 -12.72 9.16 9.87
CA VAL A 18 -12.78 7.69 9.71
C VAL A 18 -12.77 7.05 11.09
N ASN A 19 -13.77 6.23 11.38
CA ASN A 19 -13.91 5.54 12.65
C ASN A 19 -13.11 4.23 12.64
N ILE A 20 -12.18 4.08 13.59
CA ILE A 20 -11.27 2.94 13.71
C ILE A 20 -11.58 2.25 15.05
N THR A 21 -12.32 1.15 14.99
CA THR A 21 -12.74 0.41 16.18
C THR A 21 -11.61 -0.44 16.75
N ASN A 22 -11.64 -0.70 18.06
CA ASN A 22 -10.68 -1.56 18.73
C ASN A 22 -10.61 -2.95 18.06
N ALA A 23 -9.44 -3.33 17.58
CA ALA A 23 -9.18 -4.57 16.84
C ALA A 23 -9.49 -5.83 17.68
N GLN A 24 -9.40 -5.77 19.00
CA GLN A 24 -9.75 -6.89 19.88
C GLN A 24 -11.24 -7.21 19.87
N ASN A 25 -12.10 -6.20 19.79
CA ASN A 25 -13.56 -6.35 19.84
C ASN A 25 -14.17 -6.49 18.43
N SER A 26 -13.46 -6.05 17.41
CA SER A 26 -13.91 -6.08 16.03
C SER A 26 -12.70 -6.33 15.14
N PRO A 27 -12.72 -7.33 14.25
CA PRO A 27 -11.62 -7.60 13.32
C PRO A 27 -11.56 -6.49 12.26
N TYR A 28 -11.03 -5.33 12.64
CA TYR A 28 -10.99 -4.12 11.84
C TYR A 28 -9.58 -3.60 11.69
N ALA A 29 -9.17 -3.35 10.47
CA ALA A 29 -7.95 -2.63 10.11
C ALA A 29 -8.19 -1.81 8.85
N LEU A 30 -7.51 -0.70 8.71
CA LEU A 30 -7.47 0.06 7.46
C LEU A 30 -6.26 -0.37 6.66
N LYS A 31 -6.41 -0.44 5.34
CA LYS A 31 -5.32 -0.61 4.39
C LYS A 31 -5.28 0.62 3.50
N ILE A 32 -4.17 1.32 3.53
CA ILE A 32 -3.94 2.55 2.77
C ILE A 32 -2.78 2.27 1.83
N TRP A 33 -3.06 2.25 0.52
CA TRP A 33 -2.03 2.02 -0.48
C TRP A 33 -1.10 3.23 -0.58
N GLU A 34 0.19 2.97 -0.63
CA GLU A 34 1.14 3.92 -1.20
C GLU A 34 0.88 4.04 -2.70
N ASP A 35 1.29 5.15 -3.29
CA ASP A 35 1.26 5.31 -4.73
C ASP A 35 2.34 4.44 -5.38
N ASP A 36 2.10 3.14 -5.43
CA ASP A 36 2.92 2.21 -6.20
C ASP A 36 2.02 1.32 -7.05
N TYR A 37 2.36 1.25 -8.30
CA TYR A 37 1.64 0.49 -9.31
C TYR A 37 1.69 -1.04 -9.12
N GLN A 38 2.45 -1.52 -8.14
CA GLN A 38 2.63 -2.94 -7.89
C GLN A 38 1.73 -3.48 -6.77
N PHE A 39 0.97 -2.61 -6.08
CA PHE A 39 0.14 -2.98 -4.93
C PHE A 39 0.88 -3.80 -3.86
N SER A 40 2.18 -3.57 -3.75
CA SER A 40 3.05 -4.32 -2.85
C SER A 40 3.41 -3.54 -1.59
N ARG A 41 3.14 -2.21 -1.58
CA ARG A 41 3.44 -1.33 -0.46
C ARG A 41 2.20 -0.64 0.03
N TYR A 42 2.03 -0.63 1.34
CA TYR A 42 0.86 -0.04 1.97
C TYR A 42 1.07 0.17 3.46
N PHE A 43 0.26 1.03 4.03
CA PHE A 43 0.12 1.13 5.47
C PHE A 43 -1.08 0.31 5.95
N LEU A 44 -0.89 -0.42 7.04
CA LEU A 44 -2.01 -0.97 7.82
C LEU A 44 -2.17 -0.15 9.09
N VAL A 45 -3.41 0.17 9.43
CA VAL A 45 -3.74 0.93 10.63
C VAL A 45 -4.78 0.16 11.44
N GLU A 46 -4.49 -0.07 12.70
CA GLU A 46 -5.42 -0.68 13.65
C GLU A 46 -5.46 0.10 14.96
N ASN A 47 -6.58 0.05 15.63
CA ASN A 47 -6.73 0.59 16.98
C ASN A 47 -6.49 -0.53 17.99
N ARG A 48 -5.41 -0.43 18.76
CA ARG A 48 -5.07 -1.38 19.83
C ARG A 48 -5.38 -0.74 21.18
N GLN A 49 -6.05 -1.49 22.04
CA GLN A 49 -6.43 -1.02 23.37
C GLN A 49 -6.01 -2.01 24.44
N LYS A 50 -5.57 -1.50 25.59
CA LYS A 50 -5.16 -2.33 26.75
C LYS A 50 -6.37 -2.91 27.47
N THR A 51 -7.09 -3.80 26.80
CA THR A 51 -8.29 -4.44 27.33
C THR A 51 -8.26 -5.95 27.09
N GLY A 52 -8.92 -6.73 27.91
CA GLY A 52 -9.07 -8.18 27.76
C GLY A 52 -7.71 -8.90 27.59
N TYR A 53 -7.52 -9.60 26.48
CA TYR A 53 -6.26 -10.30 26.19
C TYR A 53 -5.09 -9.35 25.89
N ASP A 54 -5.38 -8.12 25.50
CA ASP A 54 -4.39 -7.09 25.16
C ASP A 54 -4.06 -6.17 26.36
N SER A 55 -4.51 -6.51 27.59
CA SER A 55 -4.29 -5.69 28.81
C SER A 55 -2.82 -5.39 29.11
N GLU A 56 -1.94 -6.29 28.72
CA GLU A 56 -0.49 -6.19 28.96
C GLU A 56 0.29 -5.55 27.81
N LEU A 57 -0.37 -5.01 26.79
CA LEU A 57 0.31 -4.25 25.75
C LEU A 57 1.06 -3.06 26.35
N PRO A 58 2.23 -2.71 25.81
CA PRO A 58 3.03 -1.60 26.34
C PRO A 58 2.33 -0.24 26.18
N GLY A 59 1.60 -0.03 25.07
CA GLY A 59 0.85 1.19 24.77
C GLY A 59 -0.55 0.89 24.22
N ASP A 60 -1.38 1.92 24.11
CA ASP A 60 -2.70 1.86 23.50
C ASP A 60 -2.92 3.07 22.58
N GLY A 61 -3.61 2.84 21.46
CA GLY A 61 -3.83 3.85 20.43
C GLY A 61 -3.85 3.24 19.02
N LEU A 62 -3.66 4.06 18.00
CA LEU A 62 -3.47 3.57 16.65
C LEU A 62 -2.06 3.04 16.47
N MET A 63 -1.96 1.82 15.94
CA MET A 63 -0.72 1.26 15.42
C MET A 63 -0.71 1.46 13.92
N VAL A 64 0.38 2.00 13.40
CA VAL A 64 0.63 2.15 11.97
C VAL A 64 1.76 1.21 11.58
N TYR A 65 1.48 0.32 10.64
CA TYR A 65 2.47 -0.61 10.10
C TYR A 65 2.77 -0.23 8.65
N HIS A 66 4.04 -0.14 8.33
CA HIS A 66 4.54 -0.02 6.97
C HIS A 66 4.82 -1.40 6.40
N ILE A 67 4.21 -1.74 5.30
CA ILE A 67 4.32 -3.05 4.68
C ILE A 67 4.95 -2.90 3.29
N ASP A 68 6.04 -3.63 3.04
CA ASP A 68 6.61 -3.77 1.70
C ASP A 68 6.71 -5.25 1.31
N GLU A 69 5.71 -5.75 0.60
CA GLU A 69 5.66 -7.15 0.18
C GLU A 69 6.76 -7.53 -0.83
N ASN A 70 7.41 -6.55 -1.46
CA ASN A 70 8.56 -6.84 -2.34
C ASN A 70 9.71 -7.51 -1.59
N LYS A 71 9.82 -7.27 -0.28
CA LYS A 71 10.81 -7.96 0.57
C LYS A 71 10.55 -9.46 0.69
N ARG A 72 9.34 -9.92 0.41
CA ARG A 72 8.97 -11.35 0.43
C ARG A 72 9.59 -12.12 -0.73
N TRP A 73 9.77 -11.49 -1.87
CA TRP A 73 10.14 -12.13 -3.13
C TRP A 73 11.66 -12.21 -3.39
N GLY A 74 12.49 -11.83 -2.42
CA GLY A 74 13.95 -12.04 -2.51
C GLY A 74 14.32 -13.51 -2.41
N VAL A 75 15.41 -13.90 -3.08
CA VAL A 75 15.90 -15.29 -3.13
C VAL A 75 16.02 -15.87 -1.72
N ASN A 76 15.16 -16.83 -1.37
CA ASN A 76 15.13 -17.56 -0.10
C ASN A 76 14.87 -16.71 1.17
N ARG A 77 14.47 -15.46 1.07
CA ARG A 77 14.28 -14.60 2.25
C ARG A 77 13.16 -15.09 3.16
N TRP A 78 12.03 -15.49 2.59
CA TRP A 78 10.92 -16.02 3.38
C TRP A 78 11.29 -17.32 4.11
N SER A 79 11.94 -18.24 3.42
CA SER A 79 12.34 -19.52 4.01
C SER A 79 13.49 -19.41 5.01
N SER A 80 14.30 -18.35 4.91
CA SER A 80 15.41 -18.07 5.83
C SER A 80 15.02 -17.19 7.02
N GLY A 81 13.79 -16.66 7.05
CA GLY A 81 13.35 -15.73 8.10
C GLY A 81 13.99 -14.35 8.06
N LEU A 82 14.63 -13.99 6.95
CA LEU A 82 15.42 -12.76 6.81
C LEU A 82 14.64 -11.58 6.22
N VAL A 83 13.31 -11.60 6.27
CA VAL A 83 12.46 -10.55 5.66
C VAL A 83 12.50 -9.22 6.42
N ASN A 84 12.84 -9.27 7.71
CA ASN A 84 12.95 -8.10 8.60
C ASN A 84 14.37 -7.93 9.20
N ASP A 85 15.40 -8.52 8.59
CA ASP A 85 16.78 -8.46 9.06
C ASP A 85 17.49 -7.15 8.75
N ASP A 86 16.96 -6.37 7.84
CA ASP A 86 17.46 -5.06 7.45
C ASP A 86 16.64 -3.97 8.14
N HIS A 87 17.21 -3.31 9.15
CA HIS A 87 16.53 -2.24 9.89
C HIS A 87 16.09 -1.06 9.02
N ASN A 88 16.77 -0.85 7.88
CA ASN A 88 16.45 0.26 6.99
C ASN A 88 15.38 -0.09 5.95
N HIS A 89 15.02 -1.36 5.84
CA HIS A 89 14.01 -1.79 4.88
C HIS A 89 13.43 -3.16 5.26
N LYS A 90 12.28 -3.18 5.88
CA LYS A 90 11.61 -4.37 6.38
C LYS A 90 10.42 -4.78 5.51
N LEU A 91 9.99 -6.02 5.64
CA LEU A 91 8.69 -6.47 5.11
C LEU A 91 7.53 -5.87 5.93
N VAL A 92 7.68 -5.86 7.25
CA VAL A 92 6.71 -5.28 8.19
C VAL A 92 7.48 -4.44 9.17
N ASP A 93 7.17 -3.18 9.23
CA ASP A 93 7.73 -2.23 10.19
C ASP A 93 6.62 -1.59 11.02
N VAL A 94 6.94 -1.17 12.23
CA VAL A 94 6.06 -0.36 13.07
C VAL A 94 6.53 1.08 12.98
N GLU A 95 5.66 1.97 12.55
CA GLU A 95 5.92 3.40 12.56
C GLU A 95 5.66 3.94 13.98
N ALA A 96 6.69 3.87 14.83
CA ALA A 96 6.60 4.28 16.24
C ALA A 96 6.28 5.78 16.36
N ALA A 97 5.18 6.16 17.02
CA ALA A 97 4.66 7.52 17.05
C ALA A 97 5.61 8.55 17.66
N ASP A 98 6.54 8.14 18.49
CA ASP A 98 7.60 9.00 19.04
C ASP A 98 8.81 9.16 18.10
N GLY A 99 8.86 8.41 17.00
CA GLY A 99 9.97 8.41 16.05
C GLY A 99 11.24 7.74 16.58
N ALA A 100 11.16 7.00 17.69
CA ALA A 100 12.28 6.24 18.23
C ALA A 100 12.37 4.86 17.57
N ALA A 101 13.58 4.43 17.24
CA ALA A 101 13.83 3.11 16.68
C ALA A 101 14.21 2.08 17.78
N ASP A 102 13.52 2.13 18.89
CA ASP A 102 13.88 1.37 20.09
C ASP A 102 13.73 -0.12 19.91
N MET A 103 12.65 -0.55 19.24
CA MET A 103 12.43 -1.95 18.90
C MET A 103 13.48 -2.47 17.92
N ASP A 104 13.86 -1.66 16.93
CA ASP A 104 14.88 -2.00 15.95
C ASP A 104 16.27 -2.13 16.53
N ASN A 105 16.58 -1.26 17.48
CA ASN A 105 17.85 -1.28 18.19
C ASN A 105 17.88 -2.29 19.36
N GLY A 106 16.78 -3.02 19.58
CA GLY A 106 16.67 -3.99 20.66
C GLY A 106 16.71 -3.38 22.06
N ILE A 107 16.37 -2.09 22.18
CA ILE A 107 16.33 -1.36 23.45
C ILE A 107 15.14 -1.81 24.28
N ASN A 108 13.98 -1.93 23.63
CA ASN A 108 12.75 -2.45 24.26
C ASN A 108 11.98 -3.37 23.29
N ARG A 109 10.78 -3.80 23.66
CA ARG A 109 9.85 -4.60 22.83
C ARG A 109 8.56 -3.84 22.55
N GLY A 110 8.63 -2.56 22.51
CA GLY A 110 7.54 -1.61 22.42
C GLY A 110 7.28 -0.92 23.76
N ASP A 111 6.78 0.31 23.69
CA ASP A 111 6.44 1.13 24.85
C ASP A 111 5.22 2.03 24.58
N VAL A 112 4.92 2.93 25.52
CA VAL A 112 3.77 3.84 25.44
C VAL A 112 3.95 4.95 24.40
N GLY A 113 5.14 5.09 23.81
CA GLY A 113 5.46 6.06 22.76
C GLY A 113 5.14 5.54 21.35
N ASP A 114 5.04 4.22 21.16
CA ASP A 114 4.92 3.62 19.83
C ASP A 114 3.56 3.81 19.18
N THR A 115 2.49 3.93 19.95
CA THR A 115 1.14 4.11 19.43
C THR A 115 0.79 5.58 19.23
N PHE A 116 -0.02 5.91 18.25
CA PHE A 116 -0.57 7.26 18.06
C PHE A 116 -1.84 7.45 18.91
N PRO A 117 -2.02 8.59 19.63
CA PRO A 117 -1.01 9.66 19.80
C PRO A 117 0.10 9.33 20.80
N GLY A 118 -0.03 8.25 21.57
CA GLY A 118 0.93 7.78 22.56
C GLY A 118 1.35 8.81 23.60
N SER A 119 2.43 8.52 24.31
CA SER A 119 3.03 9.47 25.27
C SER A 119 3.72 10.66 24.59
N SER A 120 4.08 10.54 23.31
CA SER A 120 4.63 11.62 22.50
C SER A 120 3.62 12.70 22.15
N GLY A 121 2.31 12.38 22.21
CA GLY A 121 1.24 13.28 21.78
C GLY A 121 1.28 13.54 20.28
N ASN A 122 1.69 12.56 19.49
CA ASN A 122 1.76 12.68 18.03
C ASN A 122 0.41 12.35 17.39
N TYR A 123 -0.32 13.36 16.97
CA TYR A 123 -1.66 13.24 16.38
C TYR A 123 -1.67 13.18 14.86
N ASN A 124 -0.51 13.11 14.22
CA ASN A 124 -0.38 13.15 12.77
C ASN A 124 0.73 12.22 12.28
N PHE A 125 0.47 11.57 11.16
CA PHE A 125 1.43 10.79 10.41
C PHE A 125 1.35 11.20 8.94
N SER A 126 2.45 11.73 8.40
CA SER A 126 2.50 12.27 7.04
C SER A 126 3.93 12.28 6.50
N ASN A 127 4.14 12.71 5.27
CA ASN A 127 5.47 12.86 4.68
C ASN A 127 6.40 13.86 5.41
N THR A 128 5.87 14.71 6.27
CA THR A 128 6.63 15.76 7.00
C THR A 128 6.74 15.51 8.50
N THR A 129 6.16 14.45 9.02
CA THR A 129 6.24 14.09 10.44
C THR A 129 7.45 13.19 10.75
N ASN A 130 7.69 12.90 12.02
CA ASN A 130 8.60 11.85 12.47
C ASN A 130 7.84 10.97 13.49
N PRO A 131 7.56 9.70 13.16
CA PRO A 131 7.86 9.01 11.90
C PRO A 131 7.12 9.66 10.72
N ASN A 132 7.54 9.32 9.51
CA ASN A 132 6.94 9.87 8.30
C ASN A 132 6.36 8.76 7.40
N SER A 133 5.44 9.15 6.52
CA SER A 133 4.79 8.23 5.58
C SER A 133 5.59 7.97 4.29
N ASN A 134 6.85 8.39 4.22
CA ASN A 134 7.67 8.18 3.03
C ASN A 134 8.02 6.70 2.86
N ARG A 135 8.21 6.29 1.62
CA ARG A 135 8.74 4.98 1.30
C ARG A 135 10.17 4.82 1.79
N TYR A 136 10.58 3.59 1.95
CA TYR A 136 12.00 3.29 2.13
C TYR A 136 12.83 3.95 1.02
N GLY A 137 13.90 4.64 1.43
CA GLY A 137 14.69 5.47 0.50
C GLY A 137 14.23 6.93 0.39
N GLY A 138 13.21 7.34 1.17
CA GLY A 138 12.79 8.73 1.32
C GLY A 138 11.92 9.27 0.20
N VAL A 139 11.35 8.40 -0.64
CA VAL A 139 10.39 8.83 -1.66
C VAL A 139 9.07 9.18 -0.98
N GLU A 140 8.57 10.39 -1.23
CA GLU A 140 7.31 10.85 -0.64
C GLU A 140 6.13 9.97 -1.12
N THR A 141 5.23 9.69 -0.19
CA THR A 141 3.91 9.17 -0.48
C THR A 141 2.89 10.30 -0.27
N ASP A 142 1.72 10.14 -0.88
CA ASP A 142 0.62 11.09 -0.68
C ASP A 142 -0.25 10.72 0.52
N VAL A 143 0.16 9.71 1.30
CA VAL A 143 -0.59 9.22 2.45
C VAL A 143 -0.38 10.13 3.66
N LYS A 144 -1.50 10.58 4.25
CA LYS A 144 -1.51 11.34 5.49
C LYS A 144 -2.62 10.81 6.39
N ILE A 145 -2.30 10.57 7.64
CA ILE A 145 -3.24 10.24 8.71
C ILE A 145 -3.19 11.39 9.70
N LEU A 146 -4.23 12.20 9.75
CA LEU A 146 -4.23 13.48 10.46
C LEU A 146 -5.34 13.51 11.51
N ASN A 147 -5.23 14.45 12.45
CA ASN A 147 -6.25 14.68 13.47
C ASN A 147 -6.66 13.39 14.21
N ILE A 148 -5.68 12.55 14.48
CA ILE A 148 -5.89 11.30 15.23
C ILE A 148 -6.47 11.67 16.60
N SER A 149 -7.58 11.04 16.99
CA SER A 149 -8.22 11.29 18.28
C SER A 149 -7.37 10.74 19.45
N SER A 150 -7.71 11.13 20.66
CA SER A 150 -7.15 10.48 21.85
C SER A 150 -7.46 8.99 21.86
N SER A 151 -6.58 8.20 22.51
CA SER A 151 -6.75 6.75 22.63
C SER A 151 -8.05 6.39 23.33
N GLN A 152 -8.84 5.56 22.68
CA GLN A 152 -10.12 5.04 23.18
C GLN A 152 -10.59 3.86 22.31
N GLY A 153 -11.62 3.14 22.77
CA GLY A 153 -12.14 1.96 22.07
C GLY A 153 -12.65 2.21 20.64
N SER A 154 -12.93 3.44 20.29
CA SER A 154 -13.29 3.88 18.94
C SER A 154 -12.57 5.18 18.68
N MET A 155 -11.50 5.13 17.89
CA MET A 155 -10.71 6.30 17.54
C MET A 155 -11.11 6.83 16.16
N THR A 156 -10.82 8.10 15.92
CA THR A 156 -11.05 8.72 14.61
C THR A 156 -9.79 9.34 14.07
N ALA A 157 -9.67 9.39 12.74
CA ALA A 157 -8.62 10.11 12.03
C ALA A 157 -9.13 10.62 10.68
N ASP A 158 -8.50 11.64 10.15
CA ASP A 158 -8.68 12.08 8.78
C ASP A 158 -7.62 11.39 7.92
N ILE A 159 -8.05 10.74 6.84
CA ILE A 159 -7.18 10.05 5.91
C ILE A 159 -7.17 10.84 4.60
N ASN A 160 -6.00 11.33 4.24
CA ASN A 160 -5.78 12.00 2.96
C ASN A 160 -4.86 11.11 2.11
N ILE A 161 -5.32 10.82 0.91
CA ILE A 161 -4.63 10.02 -0.08
C ILE A 161 -4.82 10.77 -1.38
N GLU A 162 -3.77 11.36 -1.95
CA GLU A 162 -3.92 11.95 -3.28
C GLU A 162 -4.55 10.89 -4.20
N PRO A 163 -5.61 11.25 -4.93
CA PRO A 163 -6.23 10.29 -5.83
C PRO A 163 -5.17 9.82 -6.80
N LYS A 164 -4.94 8.52 -6.83
CA LYS A 164 -3.94 7.92 -7.70
C LYS A 164 -4.19 8.39 -9.13
N LYS A 165 -3.29 9.21 -9.65
CA LYS A 165 -3.31 9.60 -11.05
C LYS A 165 -3.11 8.33 -11.86
N GLY A 166 -4.23 7.78 -12.34
CA GLY A 166 -4.30 6.66 -13.24
C GLY A 166 -3.35 5.52 -12.86
N MET A 167 -3.87 4.43 -12.33
CA MET A 167 -3.04 3.23 -12.20
C MET A 167 -2.59 2.79 -13.59
N PRO A 168 -1.29 2.70 -13.90
CA PRO A 168 -0.90 2.07 -15.14
C PRO A 168 -1.31 0.60 -15.07
N ILE A 169 -2.06 0.17 -16.03
CA ILE A 169 -2.29 -1.23 -16.28
C ILE A 169 -1.00 -1.75 -16.91
N VAL A 170 -0.14 -2.34 -16.11
CA VAL A 170 1.15 -2.85 -16.59
C VAL A 170 1.00 -4.31 -16.96
N TYR A 171 1.14 -4.61 -18.24
CA TYR A 171 1.17 -5.99 -18.72
C TYR A 171 2.49 -6.69 -18.37
N ASP A 172 3.58 -5.94 -18.34
CA ASP A 172 4.91 -6.45 -18.00
C ASP A 172 5.51 -5.64 -16.84
N PRO A 173 5.31 -6.07 -15.59
CA PRO A 173 5.83 -5.38 -14.41
C PRO A 173 7.36 -5.43 -14.31
N THR A 174 8.04 -6.24 -15.14
CA THR A 174 9.50 -6.36 -15.13
C THR A 174 10.18 -5.40 -16.11
N GLY A 175 9.41 -4.58 -16.82
CA GLY A 175 9.89 -3.70 -17.88
C GLY A 175 9.88 -4.39 -19.23
N ILE A 176 10.62 -3.86 -20.18
CA ILE A 176 10.64 -4.39 -21.55
C ILE A 176 11.14 -5.84 -21.53
N SER A 177 10.20 -6.79 -21.60
CA SER A 177 10.56 -8.19 -21.75
C SER A 177 11.32 -8.36 -23.07
N GLY A 178 12.38 -9.17 -23.07
CA GLY A 178 13.13 -9.46 -24.29
C GLY A 178 12.32 -10.22 -25.37
N TYR A 179 11.04 -10.48 -25.12
CA TYR A 179 10.13 -11.20 -25.99
C TYR A 179 9.12 -10.22 -26.61
N GLY A 180 9.38 -9.82 -27.85
CA GLY A 180 8.40 -9.11 -28.66
C GLY A 180 7.45 -10.10 -29.33
N TRP A 181 6.16 -9.79 -29.33
CA TRP A 181 5.21 -10.43 -30.23
C TRP A 181 5.26 -9.65 -31.55
N GLY A 182 5.49 -10.34 -32.64
CA GLY A 182 5.50 -9.73 -33.96
C GLY A 182 5.54 -10.79 -35.06
N TYR A 183 5.02 -10.44 -36.24
CA TYR A 183 5.14 -11.25 -37.42
C TYR A 183 6.34 -10.77 -38.25
N SER A 184 7.08 -11.70 -38.85
CA SER A 184 8.24 -11.41 -39.68
C SER A 184 7.90 -10.96 -41.13
N THR A 185 6.60 -10.92 -41.47
CA THR A 185 6.12 -10.49 -42.79
C THR A 185 5.20 -9.26 -42.65
N PRO A 186 5.26 -8.32 -43.62
CA PRO A 186 4.38 -7.16 -43.61
C PRO A 186 2.94 -7.57 -43.85
N ALA A 187 2.20 -7.79 -42.81
CA ALA A 187 0.77 -7.99 -42.81
C ALA A 187 0.18 -7.22 -41.62
N ASP A 188 -1.03 -6.77 -41.74
CA ASP A 188 -1.73 -6.17 -40.62
C ASP A 188 -1.85 -7.21 -39.50
N SER A 189 -1.23 -6.92 -38.38
CA SER A 189 -1.19 -7.82 -37.24
C SER A 189 -1.95 -7.19 -36.07
N TRP A 190 -2.83 -7.97 -35.48
CA TRP A 190 -3.60 -7.56 -34.31
C TRP A 190 -3.05 -8.27 -33.09
N ALA A 191 -2.73 -7.51 -32.07
CA ALA A 191 -2.43 -8.03 -30.75
C ALA A 191 -3.40 -7.35 -29.77
N GLY A 192 -4.12 -8.15 -29.03
CA GLY A 192 -5.04 -7.66 -28.01
C GLY A 192 -4.68 -8.22 -26.64
N VAL A 193 -4.73 -7.39 -25.63
CA VAL A 193 -4.64 -7.80 -24.24
C VAL A 193 -5.93 -7.40 -23.55
N LEU A 194 -6.61 -8.40 -22.99
CA LEU A 194 -7.79 -8.16 -22.18
C LEU A 194 -7.38 -7.94 -20.73
N PHE A 195 -7.60 -6.74 -20.25
CA PHE A 195 -7.49 -6.44 -18.84
C PHE A 195 -8.89 -6.51 -18.24
N THR A 196 -9.07 -7.39 -17.27
CA THR A 196 -10.30 -7.41 -16.47
C THR A 196 -10.01 -6.75 -15.15
N TYR A 197 -10.58 -5.58 -14.94
CA TYR A 197 -10.50 -4.87 -13.68
C TYR A 197 -11.77 -5.12 -12.87
N PRO A 198 -11.67 -5.42 -11.56
CA PRO A 198 -12.84 -5.44 -10.71
C PRO A 198 -13.53 -4.07 -10.74
N SER A 199 -14.84 -4.06 -10.90
CA SER A 199 -15.63 -2.81 -10.97
C SER A 199 -15.50 -1.93 -9.71
N THR A 200 -15.02 -2.50 -8.61
CA THR A 200 -14.73 -1.82 -7.36
C THR A 200 -13.45 -0.97 -7.41
N GLU A 201 -12.55 -1.24 -8.36
CA GLU A 201 -11.25 -0.56 -8.48
C GLU A 201 -11.25 0.56 -9.54
N LEU A 202 -12.23 0.52 -10.47
CA LEU A 202 -12.40 1.54 -11.52
C LEU A 202 -13.59 2.46 -11.23
N ASN A 203 -13.73 2.92 -10.02
CA ASN A 203 -14.83 3.80 -9.64
C ASN A 203 -14.75 5.14 -10.40
N ASN A 204 -15.39 5.18 -11.59
CA ASN A 204 -15.37 6.30 -12.54
C ASN A 204 -13.98 6.71 -13.07
N GLY A 205 -13.03 5.78 -13.10
CA GLY A 205 -11.70 6.05 -13.66
C GLY A 205 -11.73 6.24 -15.17
N TYR A 206 -10.89 7.15 -15.65
CA TYR A 206 -10.65 7.34 -17.09
C TYR A 206 -9.27 6.82 -17.44
N LEU A 207 -9.16 6.17 -18.61
CA LEU A 207 -7.85 5.87 -19.18
C LEU A 207 -7.21 7.19 -19.63
N THR A 208 -6.18 7.64 -18.93
CA THR A 208 -5.55 8.94 -19.17
C THR A 208 -4.28 8.83 -20.00
N GLU A 209 -3.61 7.69 -19.97
CA GLU A 209 -2.34 7.48 -20.64
C GLU A 209 -2.13 6.00 -20.99
N VAL A 210 -1.48 5.73 -22.12
CA VAL A 210 -1.06 4.40 -22.52
C VAL A 210 0.40 4.46 -22.97
N ASP A 211 1.27 3.84 -22.20
CA ASP A 211 2.67 3.68 -22.56
C ASP A 211 2.88 2.43 -23.43
N LEU A 212 3.41 2.62 -24.63
CA LEU A 212 3.74 1.54 -25.54
C LEU A 212 5.24 1.52 -25.82
N GLY A 213 5.90 0.44 -25.41
CA GLY A 213 7.30 0.20 -25.69
C GLY A 213 7.48 -0.53 -27.02
N PHE A 214 8.30 0.02 -27.95
CA PHE A 214 8.65 -0.61 -29.20
C PHE A 214 10.12 -1.02 -29.23
N LYS A 215 10.39 -2.20 -29.76
CA LYS A 215 11.75 -2.74 -29.88
C LYS A 215 12.54 -2.15 -31.04
N SER A 216 11.87 -1.52 -32.02
CA SER A 216 12.51 -0.91 -33.19
C SER A 216 11.77 0.33 -33.65
N ASP A 217 12.50 1.28 -34.20
CA ASP A 217 11.96 2.51 -34.78
C ASP A 217 11.26 2.26 -36.12
N GLY A 218 10.30 3.12 -36.45
CA GLY A 218 9.69 3.15 -37.79
C GLY A 218 8.41 2.34 -37.94
N ASN A 219 7.87 1.80 -36.89
CA ASN A 219 6.55 1.13 -36.94
C ASN A 219 5.41 2.14 -36.68
N SER A 220 4.34 2.02 -37.46
CA SER A 220 3.09 2.70 -37.16
C SER A 220 2.12 1.74 -36.48
N PHE A 221 1.35 2.26 -35.55
CA PHE A 221 0.31 1.50 -34.86
C PHE A 221 -0.94 2.35 -34.71
N THR A 222 -2.06 1.69 -34.51
CA THR A 222 -3.30 2.32 -34.10
C THR A 222 -3.75 1.66 -32.80
N LEU A 223 -3.98 2.47 -31.77
CA LEU A 223 -4.50 2.00 -30.51
C LEU A 223 -6.02 2.10 -30.53
N TYR A 224 -6.69 0.99 -30.25
CA TYR A 224 -8.13 0.94 -30.06
C TYR A 224 -8.41 0.64 -28.59
N VAL A 225 -9.27 1.45 -27.98
CA VAL A 225 -9.72 1.24 -26.62
C VAL A 225 -11.22 0.97 -26.66
N TYR A 226 -11.64 -0.13 -26.10
CA TYR A 226 -13.03 -0.55 -26.09
C TYR A 226 -13.56 -0.61 -24.66
N GLU A 227 -14.79 -0.17 -24.47
CA GLU A 227 -15.49 -0.30 -23.19
C GLU A 227 -15.88 -1.78 -22.93
N SER A 228 -16.14 -2.52 -24.00
CA SER A 228 -16.33 -3.96 -23.96
C SER A 228 -15.80 -4.60 -25.24
N PHE A 229 -15.32 -5.82 -25.16
CA PHE A 229 -14.77 -6.55 -26.31
C PHE A 229 -15.35 -7.96 -26.35
N ASP A 230 -15.99 -8.29 -27.46
CA ASP A 230 -16.62 -9.61 -27.69
C ASP A 230 -15.65 -10.67 -28.24
N GLY A 231 -14.41 -10.28 -28.50
CA GLY A 231 -13.32 -11.17 -28.94
C GLY A 231 -13.16 -11.33 -30.44
N PHE A 232 -13.97 -10.72 -31.30
CA PHE A 232 -13.94 -11.05 -32.71
C PHE A 232 -14.00 -9.90 -33.73
N THR A 233 -14.40 -8.70 -33.35
CA THR A 233 -14.43 -7.55 -34.26
C THR A 233 -13.90 -6.31 -33.63
N PRO A 234 -12.84 -5.67 -34.22
CA PRO A 234 -12.45 -4.35 -33.83
C PRO A 234 -13.48 -3.30 -34.21
#